data_ca679ac5a05e8951b3aec796f1634353
#
_entry.id   ca679ac5a05e8951b3aec796f1634353
#
_cell.length_a   1.000
_cell.length_b   1.000
_cell.length_c   1.000
_cell.angle_alpha   90.00
_cell.angle_beta   90.00
_cell.angle_gamma   90.00
#
_symmetry.space_group_name_H-M   'P 1'
#
loop_
_entity.id
_entity.type
_entity.pdbx_description
1 polymer ?
#
loop_
_entity_poly.entity_id
_entity_poly.type
_entity_poly.pdbx_seq_one_letter_code
_entity_poly.pdbx_strand_id
1 'polypeptide(L)'
;MANFIDTPHGNTIAYNQFIGKKTGIVFLSGFKSDMKGNKALYLENWAKDNDHSFLRFDYSGHGESSGKIDKKCFSDWYMDAEFLIKKLTKGKQILIGSSMGGWVMLMLAKNFQKKIFGLIGLAAAPDFPKLLIWDKMNIDQKKSLIKDRKIAINSIDGSQNIYSYKFIKDSFKNLVLSEDLHFDGPVYLYHGMADTDVPYTLSIDIMKNIVGTQNVKLLLDKEAGHRLSEANQLKIIIDIIEKMRT
;
A
#
# COMPACT_ATOMS: atom_id res chain seq x y z
N MET A 1 19.70 -7.26 10.27
CA MET A 1 19.64 -5.83 10.67
C MET A 1 19.09 -5.05 9.48
N ALA A 2 18.36 -3.96 9.71
CA ALA A 2 17.91 -3.08 8.64
C ALA A 2 19.08 -2.25 8.08
N ASN A 3 19.03 -1.94 6.79
CA ASN A 3 19.85 -0.91 6.17
C ASN A 3 19.13 0.43 6.26
N PHE A 4 19.87 1.53 6.13
CA PHE A 4 19.32 2.89 6.19
C PHE A 4 19.80 3.70 4.99
N ILE A 5 18.93 4.58 4.49
CA ILE A 5 19.24 5.48 3.38
C ILE A 5 18.58 6.85 3.60
N ASP A 6 19.33 7.91 3.39
CA ASP A 6 18.82 9.28 3.46
C ASP A 6 18.13 9.65 2.15
N THR A 7 16.93 10.22 2.28
CA THR A 7 16.15 10.71 1.16
C THR A 7 16.45 12.18 0.86
N PRO A 8 16.28 12.65 -0.39
CA PRO A 8 16.47 14.07 -0.74
C PRO A 8 15.54 15.03 0.00
N HIS A 9 14.44 14.50 0.59
CA HIS A 9 13.46 15.30 1.32
C HIS A 9 13.62 15.19 2.85
N GLY A 10 14.79 14.75 3.32
CA GLY A 10 15.22 14.91 4.72
C GLY A 10 14.72 13.81 5.67
N ASN A 11 14.36 12.64 5.15
CA ASN A 11 14.04 11.46 5.96
C ASN A 11 15.16 10.41 5.84
N THR A 12 15.41 9.65 6.90
CA THR A 12 16.21 8.42 6.86
C THR A 12 15.28 7.23 6.86
N ILE A 13 15.35 6.40 5.82
CA ILE A 13 14.43 5.26 5.59
C ILE A 13 15.14 3.95 5.90
N ALA A 14 14.51 3.15 6.76
CA ALA A 14 14.94 1.79 7.07
C ALA A 14 14.41 0.82 5.99
N TYR A 15 15.27 -0.06 5.49
CA TYR A 15 14.89 -1.04 4.48
C TYR A 15 15.65 -2.35 4.61
N ASN A 16 15.09 -3.41 4.03
CA ASN A 16 15.78 -4.66 3.76
C ASN A 16 15.64 -4.99 2.28
N GLN A 17 16.73 -5.47 1.71
CA GLN A 17 16.79 -5.84 0.31
C GLN A 17 17.50 -7.18 0.13
N PHE A 18 16.96 -8.03 -0.71
CA PHE A 18 17.59 -9.20 -1.28
C PHE A 18 17.72 -9.02 -2.79
N ILE A 19 18.88 -9.33 -3.35
CA ILE A 19 19.15 -9.24 -4.78
C ILE A 19 19.17 -10.66 -5.36
N GLY A 20 18.14 -11.00 -6.12
CA GLY A 20 18.03 -12.22 -6.91
C GLY A 20 18.20 -11.91 -8.40
N LYS A 21 18.13 -12.95 -9.23
CA LYS A 21 18.29 -12.86 -10.70
C LYS A 21 16.96 -12.64 -11.44
N LYS A 22 15.85 -12.98 -10.81
CA LYS A 22 14.50 -12.87 -11.39
C LYS A 22 13.87 -11.50 -11.12
N THR A 23 12.69 -11.27 -11.71
CA THR A 23 11.90 -10.04 -11.55
C THR A 23 11.79 -9.63 -10.09
N GLY A 24 12.11 -8.38 -9.80
CA GLY A 24 12.06 -7.86 -8.45
C GLY A 24 10.65 -7.64 -7.94
N ILE A 25 10.49 -7.77 -6.63
CA ILE A 25 9.24 -7.57 -5.91
C ILE A 25 9.45 -6.46 -4.88
N VAL A 26 8.54 -5.50 -4.81
CA VAL A 26 8.53 -4.46 -3.79
C VAL A 26 7.27 -4.59 -2.96
N PHE A 27 7.44 -4.77 -1.65
CA PHE A 27 6.33 -4.83 -0.71
C PHE A 27 6.08 -3.45 -0.08
N LEU A 28 4.86 -2.96 -0.23
CA LEU A 28 4.37 -1.68 0.26
C LEU A 28 3.40 -1.93 1.42
N SER A 29 3.82 -1.60 2.64
CA SER A 29 3.07 -1.88 3.86
C SER A 29 1.86 -0.94 4.05
N GLY A 30 0.95 -1.31 4.96
CA GLY A 30 -0.22 -0.51 5.33
C GLY A 30 0.09 0.62 6.32
N PHE A 31 -0.90 1.45 6.57
CA PHE A 31 -0.85 2.53 7.57
C PHE A 31 -0.59 1.96 8.98
N LYS A 32 0.37 2.54 9.70
CA LYS A 32 0.83 2.07 11.02
C LYS A 32 1.41 0.65 11.04
N SER A 33 1.73 0.09 9.88
CA SER A 33 2.45 -1.18 9.75
C SER A 33 3.94 -0.91 9.50
N ASP A 34 4.76 -1.95 9.70
CA ASP A 34 6.18 -1.90 9.44
C ASP A 34 6.63 -3.01 8.46
N MET A 35 7.87 -2.96 8.05
CA MET A 35 8.48 -3.92 7.12
C MET A 35 8.72 -5.31 7.75
N LYS A 36 8.50 -5.49 9.06
CA LYS A 36 8.67 -6.76 9.79
C LYS A 36 7.36 -7.54 9.93
N GLY A 37 6.26 -7.03 9.36
CA GLY A 37 4.97 -7.71 9.37
C GLY A 37 5.01 -9.09 8.70
N ASN A 38 4.17 -10.02 9.15
CA ASN A 38 4.15 -11.43 8.72
C ASN A 38 4.13 -11.59 7.18
N LYS A 39 3.30 -10.81 6.47
CA LYS A 39 3.25 -10.85 5.00
C LYS A 39 4.60 -10.51 4.37
N ALA A 40 5.22 -9.42 4.82
CA ALA A 40 6.48 -8.94 4.26
C ALA A 40 7.60 -9.96 4.45
N LEU A 41 7.70 -10.55 5.65
CA LEU A 41 8.71 -11.56 5.98
C LEU A 41 8.46 -12.88 5.23
N TYR A 42 7.21 -13.33 5.14
CA TYR A 42 6.85 -14.54 4.42
C TYR A 42 7.19 -14.43 2.92
N LEU A 43 6.81 -13.32 2.31
CA LEU A 43 7.06 -13.07 0.89
C LEU A 43 8.56 -12.87 0.60
N GLU A 44 9.31 -12.24 1.51
CA GLU A 44 10.78 -12.13 1.38
C GLU A 44 11.45 -13.50 1.40
N ASN A 45 11.07 -14.39 2.33
CA ASN A 45 11.63 -15.74 2.41
C ASN A 45 11.33 -16.53 1.13
N TRP A 46 10.08 -16.52 0.67
CA TRP A 46 9.71 -17.16 -0.59
C TRP A 46 10.50 -16.57 -1.77
N ALA A 47 10.67 -15.24 -1.83
CA ALA A 47 11.43 -14.59 -2.90
C ALA A 47 12.90 -15.02 -2.91
N LYS A 48 13.52 -15.17 -1.75
CA LYS A 48 14.89 -15.68 -1.60
C LYS A 48 15.01 -17.13 -2.11
N ASP A 49 14.10 -17.99 -1.70
CA ASP A 49 14.09 -19.42 -2.09
C ASP A 49 13.86 -19.59 -3.61
N ASN A 50 13.23 -18.61 -4.25
CA ASN A 50 12.90 -18.62 -5.67
C ASN A 50 13.75 -17.67 -6.54
N ASP A 51 14.84 -17.11 -5.98
CA ASP A 51 15.80 -16.21 -6.65
C ASP A 51 15.18 -14.93 -7.22
N HIS A 52 14.13 -14.39 -6.56
CA HIS A 52 13.56 -13.08 -6.85
C HIS A 52 14.24 -11.99 -6.04
N SER A 53 14.58 -10.85 -6.66
CA SER A 53 14.90 -9.66 -5.87
C SER A 53 13.70 -9.24 -5.04
N PHE A 54 13.94 -8.81 -3.81
CA PHE A 54 12.88 -8.36 -2.90
C PHE A 54 13.29 -7.10 -2.15
N LEU A 55 12.39 -6.11 -2.08
CA LEU A 55 12.57 -4.89 -1.32
C LEU A 55 11.37 -4.67 -0.40
N ARG A 56 11.63 -4.47 0.89
CA ARG A 56 10.67 -3.98 1.88
C ARG A 56 11.29 -2.87 2.71
N PHE A 57 10.49 -1.94 3.16
CA PHE A 57 10.96 -0.76 3.89
C PHE A 57 9.85 -0.19 4.78
N ASP A 58 10.26 0.63 5.72
CA ASP A 58 9.37 1.44 6.53
C ASP A 58 9.26 2.83 5.90
N TYR A 59 8.02 3.30 5.70
CA TYR A 59 7.84 4.71 5.32
C TYR A 59 8.31 5.64 6.44
N SER A 60 8.61 6.90 6.11
CA SER A 60 8.92 7.91 7.13
C SER A 60 7.82 7.97 8.20
N GLY A 61 8.24 7.94 9.47
CA GLY A 61 7.36 7.88 10.63
C GLY A 61 6.81 6.49 10.96
N HIS A 62 7.18 5.44 10.23
CA HIS A 62 6.84 4.04 10.52
C HIS A 62 8.09 3.26 10.95
N GLY A 63 7.89 2.19 11.71
CA GLY A 63 8.92 1.22 12.08
C GLY A 63 10.21 1.86 12.56
N GLU A 64 11.33 1.54 11.87
CA GLU A 64 12.68 2.03 12.20
C GLU A 64 13.07 3.29 11.39
N SER A 65 12.20 3.78 10.49
CA SER A 65 12.44 5.01 9.73
C SER A 65 12.27 6.26 10.59
N SER A 66 12.98 7.33 10.19
CA SER A 66 12.93 8.61 10.90
C SER A 66 11.57 9.31 10.80
N GLY A 67 11.33 10.23 11.73
CA GLY A 67 10.12 11.04 11.77
C GLY A 67 9.06 10.50 12.73
N LYS A 68 7.89 11.17 12.74
CA LYS A 68 6.72 10.77 13.52
C LYS A 68 5.51 10.71 12.61
N ILE A 69 4.73 9.65 12.68
CA ILE A 69 3.60 9.37 11.79
C ILE A 69 2.55 10.49 11.79
N ASP A 70 2.31 11.13 12.94
CA ASP A 70 1.37 12.24 13.09
C ASP A 70 1.82 13.53 12.37
N LYS A 71 3.08 13.62 11.98
CA LYS A 71 3.67 14.73 11.21
C LYS A 71 3.74 14.45 9.71
N LYS A 72 3.47 13.22 9.30
CA LYS A 72 3.55 12.75 7.91
C LYS A 72 2.18 12.71 7.24
N CYS A 73 2.19 12.61 5.92
CA CYS A 73 1.00 12.49 5.11
C CYS A 73 1.27 11.57 3.90
N PHE A 74 0.26 11.32 3.09
CA PHE A 74 0.38 10.40 1.97
C PHE A 74 1.48 10.79 0.97
N SER A 75 1.62 12.10 0.68
CA SER A 75 2.66 12.59 -0.22
C SER A 75 4.07 12.26 0.27
N ASP A 76 4.33 12.28 1.59
CA ASP A 76 5.62 11.88 2.16
C ASP A 76 5.90 10.41 1.84
N TRP A 77 4.93 9.50 2.08
CA TRP A 77 5.08 8.06 1.88
C TRP A 77 5.19 7.65 0.41
N TYR A 78 4.45 8.35 -0.45
CA TYR A 78 4.60 8.19 -1.90
C TYR A 78 6.03 8.55 -2.35
N MET A 79 6.57 9.70 -1.91
CA MET A 79 7.93 10.14 -2.24
C MET A 79 8.99 9.19 -1.71
N ASP A 80 8.83 8.67 -0.48
CA ASP A 80 9.71 7.66 0.09
C ASP A 80 9.75 6.40 -0.81
N ALA A 81 8.58 5.86 -1.17
CA ALA A 81 8.47 4.68 -2.03
C ALA A 81 9.07 4.91 -3.42
N GLU A 82 8.74 6.01 -4.07
CA GLU A 82 9.26 6.36 -5.39
C GLU A 82 10.79 6.47 -5.38
N PHE A 83 11.36 7.15 -4.38
CA PHE A 83 12.80 7.29 -4.21
C PHE A 83 13.49 5.93 -4.04
N LEU A 84 12.99 5.09 -3.14
CA LEU A 84 13.57 3.78 -2.86
C LEU A 84 13.53 2.86 -4.09
N ILE A 85 12.40 2.82 -4.80
CA ILE A 85 12.27 2.03 -6.03
C ILE A 85 13.26 2.53 -7.09
N LYS A 86 13.37 3.84 -7.29
CA LYS A 86 14.34 4.44 -8.23
C LYS A 86 15.76 4.09 -7.87
N LYS A 87 16.12 4.16 -6.60
CA LYS A 87 17.50 4.06 -6.11
C LYS A 87 17.96 2.62 -5.94
N LEU A 88 17.09 1.74 -5.44
CA LEU A 88 17.47 0.41 -4.97
C LEU A 88 17.06 -0.71 -5.94
N THR A 89 16.21 -0.46 -6.93
CA THR A 89 15.76 -1.55 -7.82
C THR A 89 16.26 -1.40 -9.25
N LYS A 90 16.45 -2.53 -9.93
CA LYS A 90 16.80 -2.61 -11.36
C LYS A 90 15.65 -3.23 -12.15
N GLY A 91 15.41 -2.71 -13.36
CA GLY A 91 14.34 -3.21 -14.24
C GLY A 91 12.94 -2.92 -13.70
N LYS A 92 11.95 -3.61 -14.26
CA LYS A 92 10.55 -3.52 -13.85
C LYS A 92 10.28 -4.39 -12.62
N GLN A 93 9.45 -3.91 -11.69
CA GLN A 93 9.13 -4.54 -10.42
C GLN A 93 7.67 -4.99 -10.38
N ILE A 94 7.38 -6.09 -9.70
CA ILE A 94 6.03 -6.39 -9.21
C ILE A 94 5.85 -5.60 -7.91
N LEU A 95 4.82 -4.76 -7.86
CA LEU A 95 4.46 -4.06 -6.63
C LEU A 95 3.36 -4.81 -5.89
N ILE A 96 3.59 -5.12 -4.62
CA ILE A 96 2.59 -5.72 -3.74
C ILE A 96 2.20 -4.69 -2.69
N GLY A 97 0.99 -4.15 -2.80
CA GLY A 97 0.49 -3.11 -1.90
C GLY A 97 -0.59 -3.63 -0.95
N SER A 98 -0.37 -3.56 0.35
CA SER A 98 -1.34 -3.94 1.37
C SER A 98 -2.01 -2.71 1.99
N SER A 99 -3.36 -2.66 1.98
CA SER A 99 -4.13 -1.56 2.57
C SER A 99 -3.69 -0.19 2.00
N MET A 100 -3.21 0.75 2.81
CA MET A 100 -2.61 2.02 2.36
C MET A 100 -1.49 1.80 1.34
N GLY A 101 -0.69 0.75 1.48
CA GLY A 101 0.35 0.40 0.49
C GLY A 101 -0.24 0.12 -0.89
N GLY A 102 -1.49 -0.34 -0.97
CA GLY A 102 -2.24 -0.46 -2.22
C GLY A 102 -2.52 0.90 -2.87
N TRP A 103 -2.77 1.94 -2.07
CA TRP A 103 -2.91 3.30 -2.59
C TRP A 103 -1.58 3.85 -3.11
N VAL A 104 -0.48 3.68 -2.35
CA VAL A 104 0.88 4.04 -2.83
C VAL A 104 1.21 3.31 -4.13
N MET A 105 0.89 2.02 -4.23
CA MET A 105 1.05 1.20 -5.43
C MET A 105 0.32 1.78 -6.65
N LEU A 106 -0.95 2.17 -6.50
CA LEU A 106 -1.75 2.74 -7.58
C LEU A 106 -1.23 4.13 -8.00
N MET A 107 -0.79 4.96 -7.04
CA MET A 107 -0.13 6.24 -7.36
C MET A 107 1.20 6.05 -8.10
N LEU A 108 1.99 5.04 -7.73
CA LEU A 108 3.20 4.68 -8.47
C LEU A 108 2.85 4.20 -9.89
N ALA A 109 1.80 3.40 -10.06
CA ALA A 109 1.32 2.97 -11.37
C ALA A 109 0.91 4.17 -12.24
N LYS A 110 0.23 5.16 -11.68
CA LYS A 110 -0.18 6.39 -12.38
C LYS A 110 1.02 7.22 -12.87
N ASN A 111 2.03 7.39 -12.02
CA ASN A 111 3.09 8.37 -12.27
C ASN A 111 4.44 7.75 -12.68
N PHE A 112 4.63 6.45 -12.49
CA PHE A 112 5.94 5.80 -12.61
C PHE A 112 5.90 4.40 -13.25
N GLN A 113 4.91 4.14 -14.11
CA GLN A 113 4.65 2.79 -14.64
C GLN A 113 5.82 2.16 -15.41
N LYS A 114 6.76 2.95 -15.98
CA LYS A 114 7.93 2.42 -16.71
C LYS A 114 8.79 1.46 -15.85
N LYS A 115 8.75 1.59 -14.54
CA LYS A 115 9.45 0.73 -13.57
C LYS A 115 8.58 -0.40 -13.02
N ILE A 116 7.34 -0.54 -13.48
CA ILE A 116 6.38 -1.49 -12.92
C ILE A 116 6.05 -2.56 -13.97
N PHE A 117 6.18 -3.82 -13.55
CA PHE A 117 5.77 -4.97 -14.34
C PHE A 117 4.29 -5.28 -14.14
N GLY A 118 3.84 -5.31 -12.87
CA GLY A 118 2.48 -5.62 -12.50
C GLY A 118 2.16 -5.23 -11.07
N LEU A 119 0.88 -5.27 -10.72
CA LEU A 119 0.34 -4.82 -9.45
C LEU A 119 -0.39 -5.95 -8.72
N ILE A 120 -0.15 -6.09 -7.42
CA ILE A 120 -0.91 -6.98 -6.53
C ILE A 120 -1.45 -6.15 -5.36
N GLY A 121 -2.75 -5.91 -5.34
CA GLY A 121 -3.43 -5.19 -4.27
C GLY A 121 -4.01 -6.17 -3.24
N LEU A 122 -3.61 -6.05 -1.99
CA LEU A 122 -4.08 -6.87 -0.87
C LEU A 122 -4.94 -6.02 0.06
N ALA A 123 -6.25 -6.20 0.06
CA ALA A 123 -7.19 -5.35 0.77
C ALA A 123 -6.86 -3.86 0.55
N ALA A 124 -6.59 -3.48 -0.71
CA ALA A 124 -6.09 -2.17 -1.06
C ALA A 124 -7.11 -1.07 -0.69
N ALA A 125 -6.60 0.02 -0.07
CA ALA A 125 -7.40 1.11 0.46
C ALA A 125 -7.03 2.45 -0.20
N PRO A 126 -7.21 2.62 -1.52
CA PRO A 126 -6.99 3.91 -2.14
C PRO A 126 -7.96 4.96 -1.58
N ASP A 127 -7.49 6.19 -1.51
CA ASP A 127 -8.30 7.36 -1.15
C ASP A 127 -9.01 7.25 0.23
N PHE A 128 -8.59 6.30 1.09
CA PHE A 128 -9.29 5.97 2.34
C PHE A 128 -9.50 7.17 3.28
N PRO A 129 -8.58 8.16 3.39
CA PRO A 129 -8.82 9.30 4.26
C PRO A 129 -10.01 10.15 3.81
N LYS A 130 -10.27 10.20 2.49
CA LYS A 130 -11.47 10.83 1.94
C LYS A 130 -12.69 9.91 2.10
N LEU A 131 -12.63 8.71 1.54
CA LEU A 131 -13.79 7.83 1.38
C LEU A 131 -14.28 7.23 2.70
N LEU A 132 -13.36 6.79 3.57
CA LEU A 132 -13.67 6.05 4.79
C LEU A 132 -13.62 6.92 6.06
N ILE A 133 -13.03 8.13 5.98
CA ILE A 133 -12.91 9.03 7.13
C ILE A 133 -13.69 10.31 6.88
N TRP A 134 -13.25 11.16 5.96
CA TRP A 134 -13.86 12.49 5.75
C TRP A 134 -15.32 12.41 5.29
N ASP A 135 -15.64 11.54 4.33
CA ASP A 135 -17.01 11.43 3.79
C ASP A 135 -17.98 10.80 4.81
N LYS A 136 -17.47 10.06 5.80
CA LYS A 136 -18.24 9.50 6.90
C LYS A 136 -18.46 10.45 8.08
N MET A 137 -17.69 11.53 8.17
CA MET A 137 -17.83 12.53 9.22
C MET A 137 -19.10 13.37 9.03
N ASN A 138 -19.79 13.63 10.14
CA ASN A 138 -20.82 14.65 10.19
C ASN A 138 -20.21 16.07 10.20
N ILE A 139 -21.08 17.10 10.11
CA ILE A 139 -20.66 18.51 10.01
C ILE A 139 -19.83 18.94 11.24
N ASP A 140 -20.22 18.51 12.44
CA ASP A 140 -19.54 18.94 13.67
C ASP A 140 -18.16 18.29 13.82
N GLN A 141 -18.03 17.01 13.43
CA GLN A 141 -16.74 16.33 13.35
C GLN A 141 -15.79 17.03 12.35
N LYS A 142 -16.30 17.44 11.18
CA LYS A 142 -15.49 18.20 10.20
C LYS A 142 -15.05 19.56 10.75
N LYS A 143 -15.94 20.28 11.44
CA LYS A 143 -15.59 21.54 12.09
C LYS A 143 -14.54 21.35 13.19
N SER A 144 -14.70 20.33 14.06
CA SER A 144 -13.70 20.00 15.08
C SER A 144 -12.35 19.66 14.47
N LEU A 145 -12.30 18.82 13.43
CA LEU A 145 -11.06 18.48 12.76
C LEU A 145 -10.34 19.71 12.20
N ILE A 146 -11.08 20.64 11.59
CA ILE A 146 -10.52 21.89 11.04
C ILE A 146 -9.99 22.79 12.17
N LYS A 147 -10.75 22.95 13.26
CA LYS A 147 -10.41 23.79 14.41
C LYS A 147 -9.22 23.22 15.20
N ASP A 148 -9.32 21.96 15.61
CA ASP A 148 -8.38 21.31 16.52
C ASP A 148 -7.19 20.66 15.80
N ARG A 149 -7.22 20.71 14.47
CA ARG A 149 -6.19 20.18 13.55
C ARG A 149 -5.99 18.66 13.61
N LYS A 150 -6.78 17.95 14.39
CA LYS A 150 -6.78 16.51 14.55
C LYS A 150 -8.16 16.02 15.01
N ILE A 151 -8.46 14.75 14.73
CA ILE A 151 -9.65 14.06 15.23
C ILE A 151 -9.27 12.63 15.61
N ALA A 152 -9.88 12.14 16.69
CA ALA A 152 -9.80 10.76 17.11
C ALA A 152 -11.06 10.01 16.62
N ILE A 153 -10.88 8.88 15.95
CA ILE A 153 -11.97 8.03 15.46
C ILE A 153 -11.76 6.63 16.05
N ASN A 154 -12.78 6.09 16.67
CA ASN A 154 -12.75 4.73 17.19
C ASN A 154 -12.90 3.73 16.05
N SER A 155 -12.02 2.74 16.01
CA SER A 155 -12.13 1.57 15.14
C SER A 155 -13.13 0.57 15.72
N ILE A 156 -13.58 -0.39 14.92
CA ILE A 156 -14.54 -1.43 15.35
C ILE A 156 -13.95 -2.29 16.47
N ASP A 157 -12.64 -2.51 16.48
CA ASP A 157 -11.92 -3.25 17.53
C ASP A 157 -11.74 -2.47 18.86
N GLY A 158 -12.32 -1.26 18.94
CA GLY A 158 -12.21 -0.38 20.10
C GLY A 158 -10.91 0.46 20.18
N SER A 159 -9.98 0.26 19.26
CA SER A 159 -8.78 1.09 19.16
C SER A 159 -9.13 2.50 18.66
N GLN A 160 -8.30 3.48 19.03
CA GLN A 160 -8.51 4.87 18.64
C GLN A 160 -7.44 5.31 17.62
N ASN A 161 -7.88 5.72 16.46
CA ASN A 161 -7.03 6.28 15.42
C ASN A 161 -7.12 7.81 15.42
N ILE A 162 -5.96 8.47 15.54
CA ILE A 162 -5.86 9.93 15.45
C ILE A 162 -5.44 10.30 14.03
N TYR A 163 -6.27 11.13 13.38
CA TYR A 163 -6.00 11.65 12.06
C TYR A 163 -5.79 13.16 12.11
N SER A 164 -4.69 13.64 11.49
CA SER A 164 -4.43 15.07 11.38
C SER A 164 -5.19 15.70 10.22
N TYR A 165 -5.58 16.97 10.36
CA TYR A 165 -6.16 17.73 9.25
C TYR A 165 -5.20 17.82 8.05
N LYS A 166 -3.87 17.90 8.33
CA LYS A 166 -2.84 17.88 7.27
C LYS A 166 -2.94 16.62 6.43
N PHE A 167 -3.04 15.44 7.07
CA PHE A 167 -3.15 14.15 6.38
C PHE A 167 -4.42 14.07 5.52
N ILE A 168 -5.58 14.44 6.10
CA ILE A 168 -6.85 14.46 5.36
C ILE A 168 -6.78 15.43 4.16
N LYS A 169 -6.27 16.68 4.38
CA LYS A 169 -6.15 17.66 3.31
C LYS A 169 -5.19 17.22 2.21
N ASP A 170 -4.08 16.58 2.57
CA ASP A 170 -3.11 16.06 1.62
C ASP A 170 -3.72 14.94 0.74
N SER A 171 -4.56 14.08 1.34
CA SER A 171 -5.20 12.98 0.61
C SER A 171 -6.04 13.46 -0.58
N PHE A 172 -6.69 14.62 -0.48
CA PHE A 172 -7.48 15.18 -1.59
C PHE A 172 -6.67 15.55 -2.83
N LYS A 173 -5.36 15.72 -2.69
CA LYS A 173 -4.46 16.01 -3.82
C LYS A 173 -3.94 14.74 -4.48
N ASN A 174 -4.17 13.59 -3.86
CA ASN A 174 -3.58 12.31 -4.23
C ASN A 174 -4.64 11.24 -4.53
N LEU A 175 -5.84 11.66 -4.95
CA LEU A 175 -6.91 10.72 -5.28
C LEU A 175 -6.56 9.94 -6.55
N VAL A 176 -6.82 8.62 -6.53
CA VAL A 176 -6.58 7.73 -7.67
C VAL A 176 -7.87 7.14 -8.26
N LEU A 177 -8.98 7.16 -7.50
CA LEU A 177 -10.27 6.66 -7.98
C LEU A 177 -11.14 7.75 -8.62
N SER A 178 -10.67 9.01 -8.65
CA SER A 178 -11.43 10.13 -9.21
C SER A 178 -11.38 10.22 -10.74
N GLU A 179 -10.50 9.48 -11.37
CA GLU A 179 -10.28 9.45 -12.83
C GLU A 179 -9.68 8.11 -13.24
N ASP A 180 -9.79 7.75 -14.51
CA ASP A 180 -9.24 6.50 -15.03
C ASP A 180 -7.73 6.37 -14.77
N LEU A 181 -7.31 5.21 -14.27
CA LEU A 181 -5.92 4.85 -14.07
C LEU A 181 -5.41 4.07 -15.28
N HIS A 182 -4.61 4.71 -16.13
CA HIS A 182 -3.97 4.05 -17.27
C HIS A 182 -2.77 3.22 -16.80
N PHE A 183 -2.88 1.89 -16.93
CA PHE A 183 -1.80 0.96 -16.63
C PHE A 183 -1.86 -0.25 -17.57
N ASP A 184 -0.72 -0.59 -18.21
CA ASP A 184 -0.67 -1.62 -19.27
C ASP A 184 -0.34 -3.01 -18.75
N GLY A 185 0.18 -3.13 -17.54
CA GLY A 185 0.62 -4.40 -16.94
C GLY A 185 -0.52 -5.20 -16.29
N PRO A 186 -0.25 -6.46 -15.91
CA PRO A 186 -1.22 -7.29 -15.19
C PRO A 186 -1.52 -6.73 -13.79
N VAL A 187 -2.78 -6.84 -13.38
CA VAL A 187 -3.26 -6.40 -12.06
C VAL A 187 -4.03 -7.53 -11.39
N TYR A 188 -3.66 -7.84 -10.16
CA TYR A 188 -4.37 -8.79 -9.32
C TYR A 188 -4.78 -8.11 -8.03
N LEU A 189 -6.04 -8.26 -7.68
CA LEU A 189 -6.60 -7.75 -6.43
C LEU A 189 -7.07 -8.95 -5.60
N TYR A 190 -6.71 -8.98 -4.32
CA TYR A 190 -7.18 -9.98 -3.37
C TYR A 190 -7.77 -9.29 -2.15
N HIS A 191 -9.04 -9.59 -1.83
CA HIS A 191 -9.75 -8.92 -0.75
C HIS A 191 -10.63 -9.88 0.04
N GLY A 192 -10.64 -9.75 1.35
CA GLY A 192 -11.54 -10.49 2.22
C GLY A 192 -12.92 -9.85 2.27
N MET A 193 -13.99 -10.63 2.11
CA MET A 193 -15.36 -10.11 2.21
C MET A 193 -15.80 -9.83 3.66
N ALA A 194 -15.10 -10.41 4.65
CA ALA A 194 -15.28 -10.12 6.07
C ALA A 194 -14.38 -8.97 6.57
N ASP A 195 -13.78 -8.19 5.67
CA ASP A 195 -13.00 -7.00 6.00
C ASP A 195 -13.88 -5.90 6.57
N THR A 196 -13.67 -5.57 7.84
CA THR A 196 -14.42 -4.52 8.56
C THR A 196 -13.73 -3.16 8.52
N ASP A 197 -12.46 -3.10 8.09
CA ASP A 197 -11.69 -1.85 8.02
C ASP A 197 -11.85 -1.20 6.64
N VAL A 198 -11.77 -2.01 5.57
CA VAL A 198 -11.82 -1.58 4.19
C VAL A 198 -12.87 -2.41 3.43
N PRO A 199 -13.96 -1.83 2.96
CA PRO A 199 -14.99 -2.58 2.22
C PRO A 199 -14.40 -3.16 0.92
N TYR A 200 -14.64 -4.45 0.68
CA TYR A 200 -14.14 -5.14 -0.52
C TYR A 200 -14.65 -4.51 -1.84
N THR A 201 -15.72 -3.74 -1.78
CA THR A 201 -16.24 -2.96 -2.92
C THR A 201 -15.22 -1.98 -3.47
N LEU A 202 -14.29 -1.47 -2.64
CA LEU A 202 -13.18 -0.64 -3.13
C LEU A 202 -12.28 -1.40 -4.12
N SER A 203 -12.10 -2.72 -3.96
CA SER A 203 -11.37 -3.52 -4.95
C SER A 203 -12.14 -3.65 -6.27
N ILE A 204 -13.46 -3.66 -6.23
CA ILE A 204 -14.29 -3.60 -7.44
C ILE A 204 -14.14 -2.23 -8.11
N ASP A 205 -14.10 -1.15 -7.33
CA ASP A 205 -13.92 0.20 -7.88
C ASP A 205 -12.51 0.38 -8.47
N ILE A 206 -11.46 -0.16 -7.84
CA ILE A 206 -10.11 -0.21 -8.41
C ILE A 206 -10.13 -0.96 -9.76
N MET A 207 -10.75 -2.13 -9.80
CA MET A 207 -10.85 -2.94 -11.03
C MET A 207 -11.53 -2.20 -12.18
N LYS A 208 -12.60 -1.45 -11.88
CA LYS A 208 -13.32 -0.63 -12.87
C LYS A 208 -12.52 0.59 -13.33
N ASN A 209 -11.73 1.17 -12.43
CA ASN A 209 -10.97 2.40 -12.65
C ASN A 209 -9.71 2.17 -13.51
N ILE A 210 -9.15 0.93 -13.50
CA ILE A 210 -7.97 0.60 -14.29
C ILE A 210 -8.36 0.42 -15.75
N VAL A 211 -7.70 1.20 -16.62
CA VAL A 211 -7.81 1.12 -18.09
C VAL A 211 -6.42 0.88 -18.68
N GLY A 212 -6.37 0.45 -19.96
CA GLY A 212 -5.11 0.13 -20.66
C GLY A 212 -4.79 -1.36 -20.70
N THR A 213 -5.20 -2.14 -19.71
CA THR A 213 -5.05 -3.60 -19.70
C THR A 213 -6.38 -4.31 -19.51
N GLN A 214 -6.55 -5.47 -20.16
CA GLN A 214 -7.66 -6.40 -19.89
C GLN A 214 -7.30 -7.46 -18.84
N ASN A 215 -6.03 -7.51 -18.41
CA ASN A 215 -5.56 -8.50 -17.43
C ASN A 215 -5.71 -7.95 -16.00
N VAL A 216 -6.94 -7.62 -15.61
CA VAL A 216 -7.30 -7.24 -14.23
C VAL A 216 -8.14 -8.37 -13.64
N LYS A 217 -7.68 -8.93 -12.53
CA LYS A 217 -8.36 -10.02 -11.81
C LYS A 217 -8.61 -9.66 -10.37
N LEU A 218 -9.79 -10.00 -9.87
CA LEU A 218 -10.18 -9.83 -8.47
C LEU A 218 -10.53 -11.18 -7.88
N LEU A 219 -9.86 -11.53 -6.78
CA LEU A 219 -10.20 -12.65 -5.92
C LEU A 219 -10.86 -12.13 -4.65
N LEU A 220 -12.06 -12.60 -4.36
CA LEU A 220 -12.77 -12.34 -3.12
C LEU A 220 -12.78 -13.60 -2.26
N ASP A 221 -12.33 -13.47 -1.01
CA ASP A 221 -12.34 -14.54 -0.02
C ASP A 221 -13.45 -14.26 1.00
N LYS A 222 -14.46 -15.12 1.04
CA LYS A 222 -15.70 -14.89 1.78
C LYS A 222 -15.48 -14.67 3.27
N GLU A 223 -14.54 -15.40 3.87
CA GLU A 223 -14.33 -15.40 5.32
C GLU A 223 -13.09 -14.62 5.76
N ALA A 224 -12.25 -14.20 4.82
CA ALA A 224 -11.05 -13.45 5.12
C ALA A 224 -11.36 -12.02 5.58
N GLY A 225 -10.64 -11.57 6.60
CA GLY A 225 -10.64 -10.19 7.08
C GLY A 225 -9.56 -9.33 6.43
N HIS A 226 -9.33 -8.14 6.99
CA HIS A 226 -8.41 -7.12 6.45
C HIS A 226 -6.96 -7.59 6.31
N ARG A 227 -6.48 -8.40 7.25
CA ARG A 227 -5.03 -8.68 7.36
C ARG A 227 -4.50 -9.59 6.27
N LEU A 228 -5.29 -10.54 5.74
CA LEU A 228 -4.87 -11.51 4.72
C LEU A 228 -3.49 -12.13 5.04
N SER A 229 -3.30 -12.65 6.24
CA SER A 229 -2.00 -13.14 6.74
C SER A 229 -2.02 -14.57 7.29
N GLU A 230 -3.14 -15.27 7.14
CA GLU A 230 -3.23 -16.68 7.44
C GLU A 230 -2.47 -17.51 6.39
N ALA A 231 -2.04 -18.73 6.78
CA ALA A 231 -1.17 -19.57 5.94
C ALA A 231 -1.74 -19.83 4.53
N ASN A 232 -3.05 -20.11 4.43
CA ASN A 232 -3.75 -20.29 3.16
C ASN A 232 -3.78 -19.01 2.31
N GLN A 233 -3.98 -17.85 2.95
CA GLN A 233 -4.00 -16.54 2.28
C GLN A 233 -2.62 -16.17 1.76
N LEU A 234 -1.57 -16.41 2.54
CA LEU A 234 -0.18 -16.19 2.11
C LEU A 234 0.18 -17.08 0.91
N LYS A 235 -0.28 -18.34 0.89
CA LYS A 235 -0.10 -19.22 -0.26
C LYS A 235 -0.82 -18.69 -1.50
N ILE A 236 -2.05 -18.19 -1.37
CA ILE A 236 -2.78 -17.54 -2.48
C ILE A 236 -1.98 -16.36 -3.06
N ILE A 237 -1.34 -15.56 -2.21
CA ILE A 237 -0.51 -14.43 -2.68
C ILE A 237 0.68 -14.93 -3.52
N ILE A 238 1.32 -16.03 -3.09
CA ILE A 238 2.38 -16.67 -3.89
C ILE A 238 1.85 -17.14 -5.25
N ASP A 239 0.73 -17.87 -5.26
CA ASP A 239 0.11 -18.35 -6.51
C ASP A 239 -0.22 -17.19 -7.48
N ILE A 240 -0.61 -16.03 -6.96
CA ILE A 240 -0.83 -14.82 -7.75
C ILE A 240 0.48 -14.32 -8.35
N ILE A 241 1.57 -14.26 -7.56
CA ILE A 241 2.89 -13.83 -8.06
C ILE A 241 3.35 -14.75 -9.19
N GLU A 242 3.21 -16.07 -9.03
CA GLU A 242 3.61 -17.06 -10.04
C GLU A 242 2.78 -16.92 -11.32
N LYS A 243 1.45 -16.78 -11.21
CA LYS A 243 0.56 -16.58 -12.37
C LYS A 243 0.80 -15.27 -13.11
N MET A 244 1.30 -14.25 -12.44
CA MET A 244 1.60 -12.96 -13.08
C MET A 244 2.80 -13.05 -14.04
N ARG A 245 3.63 -14.06 -13.90
CA ARG A 245 4.87 -14.24 -14.64
C ARG A 245 4.72 -15.09 -15.91
N THR A 246 3.64 -15.82 -16.01
CA THR A 246 3.29 -16.63 -17.19
C THR A 246 2.45 -15.82 -18.18
#